data_93fa349ae8baa08f68ad0963c96f26c9
#
_entry.id   93fa349ae8baa08f68ad0963c96f26c9
#
_cell.length_a   1.000
_cell.length_b   1.000
_cell.length_c   1.000
_cell.angle_alpha   90.00
_cell.angle_beta   90.00
_cell.angle_gamma   90.00
#
_symmetry.space_group_name_H-M   'P 1'
#
loop_
_entity.id
_entity.type
_entity.pdbx_description
1 polymer ?
#
loop_
_entity_poly.entity_id
_entity_poly.type
_entity_poly.pdbx_seq_one_letter_code
_entity_poly.pdbx_strand_id
1 'polypeptide(L)'
;MAGKVLKEGYAVYPSIKLQKIKTDEKTGEKKLSFAKELIFGDRIVPYVKKNGDYSRVVIKGVKYIRVSSRRCSGVIKESEIQEERPLEVNFIDVGQGDGCHIVTPDDKHFLIDAGKSDNMFRFLRWRFNLKDASVAPPPFTVVVSHSDTDHYQGFGAVFTPQKEQAQQIAIEKIYHNGIVEASGSDSGSLGTIIEAGGRKYVTDLCDTPEDYGKRAESLKEIKKNGLYINTLNKVDAPKQSLREGSAPIYDNGGLKIEVLGPVAEKIDGKDALPYFGSIGETKNGHSVILKLTMGKLRLLLGGDLNTKSEYYLLQHYSGIDVKGIVAELESKKLTDERRKELEAELEKAIVKARSFLEVDIAKSCHHGSADFSTEFLRAVNPVATIISSGDDEPYAHPRPDTLGTIGKHSRGKRSLIFSTELARSGKEFVEVAKLKDSEKKLERVVTVYGMINVRADGEKAIIAQKLEKVVGKTNWDIHKLEWNDEKQEFVYVQG
;
A
#
# COMPACT_ATOMS: atom_id res chain seq x y z
N MET A 1 -33.75 14.89 -17.49
CA MET A 1 -34.09 13.80 -16.54
C MET A 1 -33.65 14.25 -15.15
N ALA A 2 -34.50 14.16 -14.12
CA ALA A 2 -34.08 14.41 -12.76
C ALA A 2 -33.07 13.30 -12.38
N GLY A 3 -31.85 13.68 -12.02
CA GLY A 3 -30.82 12.70 -11.62
C GLY A 3 -31.26 11.90 -10.39
N LYS A 4 -30.80 10.66 -10.28
CA LYS A 4 -31.00 9.78 -9.11
C LYS A 4 -30.51 10.49 -7.85
N VAL A 5 -31.33 10.54 -6.79
CA VAL A 5 -30.92 11.08 -5.50
C VAL A 5 -30.13 10.02 -4.73
N LEU A 6 -28.88 10.27 -4.50
CA LEU A 6 -27.99 9.37 -3.75
C LEU A 6 -28.18 9.57 -2.24
N LYS A 7 -28.25 8.49 -1.48
CA LYS A 7 -28.16 8.53 -0.02
C LYS A 7 -26.74 8.69 0.47
N GLU A 8 -25.80 8.26 -0.32
CA GLU A 8 -24.36 8.31 -0.14
C GLU A 8 -23.70 8.40 -1.51
N GLY A 9 -22.54 9.04 -1.58
CA GLY A 9 -21.72 9.10 -2.79
C GLY A 9 -20.30 9.56 -2.46
N TYR A 10 -19.55 9.85 -3.50
CA TYR A 10 -18.13 10.12 -3.41
C TYR A 10 -17.76 11.38 -4.18
N ALA A 11 -16.72 12.09 -3.72
CA ALA A 11 -16.20 13.26 -4.39
C ALA A 11 -15.66 12.90 -5.77
N VAL A 12 -16.02 13.70 -6.79
CA VAL A 12 -15.53 13.49 -8.16
C VAL A 12 -14.05 13.87 -8.31
N TYR A 13 -13.43 13.39 -9.37
CA TYR A 13 -12.04 13.67 -9.76
C TYR A 13 -11.79 15.15 -10.10
N PRO A 14 -10.63 15.74 -9.76
CA PRO A 14 -9.59 15.21 -8.87
C PRO A 14 -9.82 15.56 -7.41
N SER A 15 -10.59 16.60 -7.11
CA SER A 15 -11.02 17.06 -5.79
C SER A 15 -12.17 18.05 -5.90
N ILE A 16 -12.89 18.24 -4.80
CA ILE A 16 -13.97 19.22 -4.70
C ILE A 16 -13.79 20.09 -3.47
N LYS A 17 -14.46 21.26 -3.44
CA LYS A 17 -14.42 22.19 -2.31
C LYS A 17 -15.73 22.18 -1.56
N LEU A 18 -15.75 21.54 -0.40
CA LEU A 18 -16.84 21.67 0.56
C LEU A 18 -16.87 23.11 1.10
N GLN A 19 -18.02 23.76 1.02
CA GLN A 19 -18.17 25.17 1.39
C GLN A 19 -19.21 25.34 2.49
N LYS A 20 -19.00 26.31 3.38
CA LYS A 20 -20.00 26.75 4.38
C LYS A 20 -20.76 27.95 3.88
N ILE A 21 -22.04 28.00 4.19
CA ILE A 21 -22.88 29.17 3.94
C ILE A 21 -22.71 30.13 5.11
N LYS A 22 -22.28 31.35 4.84
CA LYS A 22 -22.31 32.47 5.74
C LYS A 22 -23.42 33.41 5.30
N THR A 23 -24.31 33.76 6.20
CA THR A 23 -25.36 34.76 5.95
C THR A 23 -24.93 36.06 6.60
N ASP A 24 -24.90 37.13 5.84
CA ASP A 24 -24.68 38.47 6.37
C ASP A 24 -25.89 38.88 7.18
N GLU A 25 -25.69 39.18 8.44
CA GLU A 25 -26.78 39.46 9.38
C GLU A 25 -27.56 40.75 9.05
N LYS A 26 -26.90 41.71 8.36
CA LYS A 26 -27.52 43.01 8.03
C LYS A 26 -28.29 42.96 6.72
N THR A 27 -27.73 42.27 5.73
CA THR A 27 -28.27 42.24 4.36
C THR A 27 -29.03 40.96 4.02
N GLY A 28 -28.91 39.93 4.84
CA GLY A 28 -29.44 38.58 4.53
C GLY A 28 -28.72 37.89 3.38
N GLU A 29 -27.69 38.52 2.80
CA GLU A 29 -26.96 37.93 1.65
C GLU A 29 -26.21 36.68 2.07
N LYS A 30 -26.35 35.61 1.27
CA LYS A 30 -25.63 34.36 1.46
C LYS A 30 -24.34 34.35 0.67
N LYS A 31 -23.22 34.16 1.40
CA LYS A 31 -21.88 34.02 0.81
C LYS A 31 -21.31 32.62 1.13
N LEU A 32 -20.50 32.10 0.23
CA LEU A 32 -19.79 30.84 0.41
C LEU A 32 -18.39 31.08 0.97
N SER A 33 -18.00 30.27 1.96
CA SER A 33 -16.63 30.26 2.47
C SER A 33 -16.07 28.83 2.42
N PHE A 34 -14.77 28.72 2.12
CA PHE A 34 -14.08 27.43 2.13
C PHE A 34 -14.20 26.76 3.51
N ALA A 35 -14.55 25.48 3.52
CA ALA A 35 -14.60 24.67 4.72
C ALA A 35 -13.52 23.58 4.69
N LYS A 36 -13.45 22.84 3.57
CA LYS A 36 -12.55 21.71 3.41
C LYS A 36 -12.43 21.34 1.94
N GLU A 37 -11.28 20.84 1.54
CA GLU A 37 -11.12 20.13 0.27
C GLU A 37 -11.32 18.63 0.49
N LEU A 38 -12.11 18.02 -0.37
CA LEU A 38 -12.34 16.59 -0.44
C LEU A 38 -11.65 16.07 -1.70
N ILE A 39 -10.78 15.10 -1.55
CA ILE A 39 -10.10 14.47 -2.69
C ILE A 39 -11.02 13.42 -3.33
N PHE A 40 -10.72 13.05 -4.57
CA PHE A 40 -11.40 12.02 -5.32
C PHE A 40 -11.73 10.81 -4.45
N GLY A 41 -13.00 10.36 -4.46
CA GLY A 41 -13.46 9.23 -3.66
C GLY A 41 -13.67 9.50 -2.16
N ASP A 42 -13.50 10.73 -1.66
CA ASP A 42 -13.92 11.04 -0.30
C ASP A 42 -15.43 10.88 -0.16
N ARG A 43 -15.86 10.13 0.86
CA ARG A 43 -17.27 9.83 1.14
C ARG A 43 -18.06 11.10 1.45
N ILE A 44 -19.23 11.22 0.82
CA ILE A 44 -20.16 12.33 0.95
C ILE A 44 -21.55 11.78 1.30
N VAL A 45 -22.17 12.33 2.34
CA VAL A 45 -23.55 11.98 2.72
C VAL A 45 -24.44 13.20 2.48
N PRO A 46 -25.27 13.18 1.42
CA PRO A 46 -26.23 14.26 1.17
C PRO A 46 -27.33 14.29 2.22
N TYR A 47 -27.81 15.49 2.56
CA TYR A 47 -29.03 15.64 3.32
C TYR A 47 -30.24 15.51 2.39
N VAL A 48 -31.07 14.49 2.63
CA VAL A 48 -32.28 14.18 1.86
C VAL A 48 -33.49 14.62 2.68
N LYS A 49 -34.43 15.30 2.04
CA LYS A 49 -35.71 15.71 2.64
C LYS A 49 -36.67 14.52 2.78
N LYS A 50 -37.77 14.69 3.54
CA LYS A 50 -38.79 13.66 3.73
C LYS A 50 -39.46 13.20 2.41
N ASN A 51 -39.52 14.08 1.40
CA ASN A 51 -40.05 13.74 0.06
C ASN A 51 -39.06 13.00 -0.85
N GLY A 52 -37.87 12.65 -0.35
CA GLY A 52 -36.84 11.94 -1.11
C GLY A 52 -35.87 12.83 -1.91
N ASP A 53 -36.10 14.14 -1.99
CA ASP A 53 -35.23 15.07 -2.72
C ASP A 53 -34.03 15.55 -1.90
N TYR A 54 -32.96 15.97 -2.59
CA TYR A 54 -31.85 16.65 -1.91
C TYR A 54 -32.29 17.93 -1.19
N SER A 55 -31.68 18.19 -0.05
CA SER A 55 -31.77 19.50 0.61
C SER A 55 -30.95 20.52 -0.19
N ARG A 56 -31.58 21.23 -1.10
CA ARG A 56 -30.94 22.20 -2.01
C ARG A 56 -30.98 23.61 -1.43
N VAL A 57 -30.00 24.43 -1.85
CA VAL A 57 -29.94 25.86 -1.62
C VAL A 57 -29.44 26.54 -2.88
N VAL A 58 -30.03 27.70 -3.23
CA VAL A 58 -29.58 28.53 -4.36
C VAL A 58 -28.79 29.71 -3.80
N ILE A 59 -27.59 29.94 -4.32
CA ILE A 59 -26.73 31.06 -3.97
C ILE A 59 -26.21 31.68 -5.26
N LYS A 60 -26.53 32.95 -5.49
CA LYS A 60 -26.16 33.67 -6.71
C LYS A 60 -26.53 32.91 -8.00
N GLY A 61 -27.73 32.35 -8.04
CA GLY A 61 -28.25 31.58 -9.19
C GLY A 61 -27.72 30.15 -9.33
N VAL A 62 -26.75 29.73 -8.53
CA VAL A 62 -26.17 28.37 -8.60
C VAL A 62 -26.84 27.48 -7.57
N LYS A 63 -27.23 26.27 -8.00
CA LYS A 63 -27.83 25.23 -7.13
C LYS A 63 -26.75 24.41 -6.43
N TYR A 64 -26.87 24.33 -5.10
CA TYR A 64 -26.02 23.51 -4.25
C TYR A 64 -26.86 22.51 -3.48
N ILE A 65 -26.28 21.34 -3.15
CA ILE A 65 -26.83 20.37 -2.22
C ILE A 65 -26.13 20.46 -0.86
N ARG A 66 -26.89 20.29 0.23
CA ARG A 66 -26.32 20.21 1.58
C ARG A 66 -25.77 18.81 1.79
N VAL A 67 -24.57 18.72 2.32
CA VAL A 67 -23.87 17.44 2.53
C VAL A 67 -23.06 17.46 3.82
N SER A 68 -22.71 16.27 4.29
CA SER A 68 -21.65 16.08 5.29
C SER A 68 -20.57 15.15 4.76
N SER A 69 -19.34 15.37 5.19
CA SER A 69 -18.18 14.50 4.92
C SER A 69 -17.19 14.60 6.06
N ARG A 70 -16.78 13.46 6.64
CA ARG A 70 -15.78 13.39 7.73
C ARG A 70 -16.01 14.47 8.82
N ARG A 71 -17.19 14.48 9.46
CA ARG A 71 -17.57 15.41 10.53
C ARG A 71 -17.61 16.90 10.13
N CYS A 72 -17.58 17.21 8.85
CA CYS A 72 -17.72 18.57 8.33
C CYS A 72 -18.97 18.65 7.46
N SER A 73 -19.89 19.58 7.78
CA SER A 73 -21.09 19.83 7.00
C SER A 73 -20.92 21.08 6.15
N GLY A 74 -21.53 21.07 4.97
CA GLY A 74 -21.46 22.20 4.04
C GLY A 74 -22.34 22.00 2.82
N VAL A 75 -21.95 22.64 1.73
CA VAL A 75 -22.62 22.53 0.44
C VAL A 75 -21.60 22.28 -0.67
N ILE A 76 -22.03 21.53 -1.68
CA ILE A 76 -21.31 21.26 -2.92
C ILE A 76 -22.27 21.40 -4.10
N LYS A 77 -21.77 21.50 -5.33
CA LYS A 77 -22.63 21.38 -6.52
C LYS A 77 -23.10 19.92 -6.66
N GLU A 78 -24.27 19.73 -7.26
CA GLU A 78 -24.81 18.38 -7.48
C GLU A 78 -23.95 17.54 -8.44
N SER A 79 -23.22 18.20 -9.35
CA SER A 79 -22.26 17.55 -10.26
C SER A 79 -20.91 17.16 -9.60
N GLU A 80 -20.72 17.50 -8.33
CA GLU A 80 -19.47 17.23 -7.58
C GLU A 80 -19.55 15.95 -6.73
N ILE A 81 -20.65 15.17 -6.89
CA ILE A 81 -20.85 13.86 -6.26
C ILE A 81 -21.09 12.78 -7.30
N GLN A 82 -20.46 11.64 -7.15
CA GLN A 82 -20.67 10.43 -7.95
C GLN A 82 -21.15 9.27 -7.08
N GLU A 83 -21.81 8.29 -7.70
CA GLU A 83 -22.32 7.10 -7.01
C GLU A 83 -21.21 6.09 -6.77
N GLU A 84 -20.32 5.92 -7.74
CA GLU A 84 -19.28 4.91 -7.73
C GLU A 84 -18.13 5.29 -6.85
N ARG A 85 -17.69 4.34 -6.01
CA ARG A 85 -16.50 4.49 -5.19
C ARG A 85 -15.27 4.13 -6.02
N PRO A 86 -14.23 4.97 -6.08
CA PRO A 86 -12.97 4.56 -6.68
C PRO A 86 -12.20 3.61 -5.74
N LEU A 87 -11.24 2.88 -6.31
CA LEU A 87 -10.19 2.20 -5.54
C LEU A 87 -9.48 3.20 -4.63
N GLU A 88 -9.24 2.82 -3.39
CA GLU A 88 -8.47 3.58 -2.42
C GLU A 88 -7.27 2.77 -1.94
N VAL A 89 -6.06 3.28 -2.09
CA VAL A 89 -4.83 2.70 -1.56
C VAL A 89 -4.13 3.76 -0.72
N ASN A 90 -3.96 3.49 0.57
CA ASN A 90 -3.32 4.39 1.51
C ASN A 90 -1.99 3.79 1.95
N PHE A 91 -0.90 4.42 1.61
CA PHE A 91 0.42 4.12 2.15
C PHE A 91 0.61 4.93 3.42
N ILE A 92 0.82 4.27 4.52
CA ILE A 92 0.78 4.86 5.86
C ILE A 92 2.20 4.98 6.37
N ASP A 93 2.55 6.14 6.92
CA ASP A 93 3.79 6.29 7.67
C ASP A 93 3.69 5.47 8.97
N VAL A 94 4.13 4.24 8.89
CA VAL A 94 4.20 3.33 10.03
C VAL A 94 5.50 3.49 10.83
N GLY A 95 6.34 4.46 10.48
CA GLY A 95 7.72 4.56 10.92
C GLY A 95 8.56 3.58 10.12
N GLN A 96 9.38 2.78 10.78
CA GLN A 96 10.15 1.72 10.11
C GLN A 96 9.20 0.66 9.56
N GLY A 97 9.37 0.31 8.27
CA GLY A 97 8.67 -0.79 7.62
C GLY A 97 7.56 -0.37 6.65
N ASP A 98 6.77 -1.33 6.22
CA ASP A 98 5.66 -1.14 5.31
C ASP A 98 4.31 -1.11 6.03
N GLY A 99 3.39 -0.30 5.50
CA GLY A 99 2.01 -0.30 5.93
C GLY A 99 1.08 0.25 4.86
N CYS A 100 0.18 -0.59 4.36
CA CYS A 100 -0.77 -0.20 3.34
C CYS A 100 -2.19 -0.64 3.69
N HIS A 101 -3.15 0.25 3.49
CA HIS A 101 -4.57 -0.03 3.63
C HIS A 101 -5.27 0.18 2.30
N ILE A 102 -5.91 -0.88 1.79
CA ILE A 102 -6.64 -0.88 0.54
C ILE A 102 -8.14 -0.95 0.82
N VAL A 103 -8.92 -0.13 0.11
CA VAL A 103 -10.39 -0.21 0.11
C VAL A 103 -10.86 -0.38 -1.32
N THR A 104 -11.59 -1.47 -1.57
CA THR A 104 -12.14 -1.78 -2.88
C THR A 104 -13.38 -0.94 -3.19
N PRO A 105 -13.83 -0.88 -4.45
CA PRO A 105 -15.06 -0.18 -4.80
C PRO A 105 -16.31 -0.68 -4.06
N ASP A 106 -16.37 -1.95 -3.69
CA ASP A 106 -17.47 -2.58 -2.93
C ASP A 106 -17.21 -2.63 -1.42
N ASP A 107 -16.30 -1.78 -0.91
CA ASP A 107 -16.02 -1.58 0.53
C ASP A 107 -15.37 -2.77 1.25
N LYS A 108 -14.57 -3.60 0.54
CA LYS A 108 -13.70 -4.59 1.18
C LYS A 108 -12.40 -3.95 1.62
N HIS A 109 -11.86 -4.39 2.74
CA HIS A 109 -10.69 -3.79 3.36
C HIS A 109 -9.55 -4.78 3.48
N PHE A 110 -8.37 -4.38 2.98
CA PHE A 110 -7.14 -5.15 3.12
C PHE A 110 -6.09 -4.32 3.87
N LEU A 111 -5.31 -5.00 4.71
CA LEU A 111 -4.11 -4.46 5.33
C LEU A 111 -2.92 -5.25 4.81
N ILE A 112 -1.98 -4.56 4.18
CA ILE A 112 -0.74 -5.15 3.69
C ILE A 112 0.38 -4.60 4.56
N ASP A 113 0.93 -5.45 5.41
CA ASP A 113 1.90 -5.10 6.44
C ASP A 113 1.42 -4.01 7.43
N ALA A 114 2.14 -3.81 8.52
CA ALA A 114 1.72 -2.90 9.58
C ALA A 114 2.89 -2.15 10.28
N GLY A 115 4.09 -2.26 9.72
CA GLY A 115 5.28 -1.68 10.31
C GLY A 115 5.72 -2.35 11.62
N LYS A 116 6.67 -1.71 12.29
CA LYS A 116 7.23 -2.19 13.55
C LYS A 116 6.46 -1.71 14.79
N SER A 117 5.85 -0.54 14.71
CA SER A 117 5.19 0.15 15.81
C SER A 117 3.66 0.03 15.77
N ASP A 118 2.95 0.76 16.64
CA ASP A 118 1.49 0.78 16.68
C ASP A 118 0.84 1.79 15.71
N ASN A 119 1.60 2.39 14.79
CA ASN A 119 1.09 3.44 13.91
C ASN A 119 -0.05 2.96 13.01
N MET A 120 -0.02 1.73 12.50
CA MET A 120 -1.15 1.15 11.77
C MET A 120 -2.42 1.13 12.62
N PHE A 121 -2.34 0.69 13.87
CA PHE A 121 -3.49 0.71 14.79
C PHE A 121 -3.99 2.15 15.03
N ARG A 122 -3.09 3.12 15.23
CA ARG A 122 -3.48 4.54 15.41
C ARG A 122 -4.19 5.08 14.19
N PHE A 123 -3.71 4.74 12.98
CA PHE A 123 -4.39 5.08 11.73
C PHE A 123 -5.80 4.48 11.67
N LEU A 124 -5.97 3.19 11.94
CA LEU A 124 -7.27 2.52 11.93
C LEU A 124 -8.21 3.11 12.99
N ARG A 125 -7.70 3.39 14.19
CA ARG A 125 -8.47 4.03 15.27
C ARG A 125 -9.00 5.39 14.83
N TRP A 126 -8.18 6.19 14.17
CA TRP A 126 -8.61 7.48 13.61
C TRP A 126 -9.56 7.30 12.43
N ARG A 127 -9.23 6.44 11.51
CA ARG A 127 -9.99 6.21 10.26
C ARG A 127 -11.41 5.77 10.55
N PHE A 128 -11.59 4.80 11.43
CA PHE A 128 -12.85 4.16 11.76
C PHE A 128 -13.46 4.64 13.09
N ASN A 129 -12.84 5.63 13.74
CA ASN A 129 -13.32 6.14 15.03
C ASN A 129 -13.58 5.05 16.08
N LEU A 130 -12.61 4.12 16.25
CA LEU A 130 -12.76 2.94 17.12
C LEU A 130 -13.10 3.24 18.58
N LYS A 131 -13.12 4.51 18.99
CA LYS A 131 -13.61 4.96 20.31
C LYS A 131 -15.14 4.99 20.37
N ASP A 132 -15.83 4.99 19.25
CA ASP A 132 -17.28 5.12 19.14
C ASP A 132 -17.92 3.73 19.02
N ALA A 133 -18.66 3.32 20.05
CA ALA A 133 -19.33 2.04 20.07
C ALA A 133 -20.52 1.93 19.08
N SER A 134 -20.97 3.05 18.52
CA SER A 134 -22.13 3.06 17.62
C SER A 134 -21.80 2.65 16.18
N VAL A 135 -20.51 2.62 15.81
CA VAL A 135 -20.05 2.30 14.45
C VAL A 135 -19.05 1.16 14.51
N ALA A 136 -19.46 -0.03 14.08
CA ALA A 136 -18.54 -1.15 13.93
C ALA A 136 -17.57 -0.90 12.76
N PRO A 137 -16.26 -1.13 12.94
CA PRO A 137 -15.32 -1.12 11.82
C PRO A 137 -15.64 -2.27 10.86
N PRO A 138 -15.32 -2.14 9.55
CA PRO A 138 -15.43 -3.25 8.63
C PRO A 138 -14.45 -4.37 9.02
N PRO A 139 -14.71 -5.60 8.59
CA PRO A 139 -13.74 -6.68 8.71
C PRO A 139 -12.57 -6.49 7.72
N PHE A 140 -11.41 -7.05 8.07
CA PHE A 140 -10.20 -6.92 7.26
C PHE A 140 -9.63 -8.28 6.84
N THR A 141 -9.15 -8.33 5.60
CA THR A 141 -8.18 -9.34 5.16
C THR A 141 -6.78 -8.78 5.35
N VAL A 142 -5.88 -9.55 5.93
CA VAL A 142 -4.50 -9.17 6.21
C VAL A 142 -3.56 -9.93 5.28
N VAL A 143 -2.55 -9.24 4.76
CA VAL A 143 -1.42 -9.87 4.08
C VAL A 143 -0.14 -9.44 4.82
N VAL A 144 0.64 -10.41 5.25
CA VAL A 144 1.99 -10.21 5.78
C VAL A 144 2.94 -10.60 4.66
N SER A 145 3.67 -9.64 4.12
CA SER A 145 4.57 -9.88 2.98
C SER A 145 5.65 -10.90 3.33
N HIS A 146 6.28 -10.74 4.48
CA HIS A 146 7.30 -11.66 5.01
C HIS A 146 7.49 -11.49 6.52
N SER A 147 8.37 -12.28 7.14
CA SER A 147 8.49 -12.39 8.60
C SER A 147 9.50 -11.43 9.24
N ASP A 148 9.87 -10.31 8.60
CA ASP A 148 10.66 -9.28 9.28
C ASP A 148 9.78 -8.39 10.15
N THR A 149 10.32 -7.96 11.28
CA THR A 149 9.57 -7.32 12.37
C THR A 149 8.89 -6.03 11.95
N ASP A 150 9.48 -5.31 11.02
CA ASP A 150 8.94 -4.05 10.49
C ASP A 150 7.87 -4.23 9.41
N HIS A 151 7.41 -5.47 9.18
CA HIS A 151 6.24 -5.79 8.35
C HIS A 151 5.06 -6.30 9.16
N TYR A 152 5.30 -7.11 10.21
CA TYR A 152 4.21 -7.75 10.93
C TYR A 152 4.02 -7.29 12.39
N GLN A 153 5.06 -6.71 13.04
CA GLN A 153 5.01 -6.47 14.49
C GLN A 153 3.87 -5.50 14.88
N GLY A 154 3.60 -4.51 14.05
CA GLY A 154 2.51 -3.56 14.25
C GLY A 154 1.12 -4.19 14.29
N PHE A 155 0.93 -5.36 13.67
CA PHE A 155 -0.31 -6.13 13.82
C PHE A 155 -0.58 -6.56 15.24
N GLY A 156 0.47 -6.65 16.09
CA GLY A 156 0.29 -6.93 17.50
C GLY A 156 -0.65 -5.95 18.21
N ALA A 157 -0.63 -4.67 17.83
CA ALA A 157 -1.56 -3.67 18.35
C ALA A 157 -2.94 -3.72 17.67
N VAL A 158 -2.99 -4.10 16.39
CA VAL A 158 -4.24 -4.23 15.63
C VAL A 158 -5.07 -5.42 16.12
N PHE A 159 -4.42 -6.54 16.39
CA PHE A 159 -5.06 -7.81 16.81
C PHE A 159 -5.42 -7.85 18.30
N THR A 160 -4.83 -6.99 19.10
CA THR A 160 -5.09 -6.99 20.54
C THR A 160 -6.03 -5.84 20.89
N PRO A 161 -7.16 -6.09 21.59
CA PRO A 161 -8.04 -5.04 22.06
C PRO A 161 -7.28 -4.00 22.90
N GLN A 162 -7.37 -2.74 22.52
CA GLN A 162 -6.70 -1.63 23.21
C GLN A 162 -7.63 -0.99 24.25
N LYS A 163 -7.07 -0.51 25.35
CA LYS A 163 -7.79 0.00 26.51
C LYS A 163 -8.83 1.09 26.22
N GLU A 164 -8.63 1.87 25.14
CA GLU A 164 -9.54 2.95 24.77
C GLU A 164 -10.37 2.64 23.52
N GLN A 165 -10.43 1.38 23.15
CA GLN A 165 -11.14 0.92 21.97
C GLN A 165 -12.51 0.38 22.36
N ALA A 166 -13.58 0.98 21.81
CA ALA A 166 -14.94 0.52 22.04
C ALA A 166 -15.36 -0.62 21.10
N GLN A 167 -14.68 -0.74 19.95
CA GLN A 167 -14.95 -1.75 18.93
C GLN A 167 -13.67 -2.51 18.59
N GLN A 168 -13.75 -3.83 18.53
CA GLN A 168 -12.65 -4.68 18.10
C GLN A 168 -12.59 -4.72 16.57
N ILE A 169 -11.38 -4.79 16.03
CA ILE A 169 -11.14 -4.97 14.61
C ILE A 169 -11.29 -6.48 14.29
N ALA A 170 -12.24 -6.81 13.43
CA ALA A 170 -12.43 -8.18 12.96
C ALA A 170 -11.44 -8.50 11.84
N ILE A 171 -10.75 -9.64 11.94
CA ILE A 171 -9.86 -10.16 10.90
C ILE A 171 -10.49 -11.41 10.34
N GLU A 172 -10.79 -11.41 9.03
CA GLU A 172 -11.42 -12.55 8.35
C GLU A 172 -10.41 -13.61 7.94
N LYS A 173 -9.21 -13.18 7.52
CA LYS A 173 -8.15 -14.05 7.03
C LYS A 173 -6.79 -13.36 7.11
N ILE A 174 -5.75 -14.16 7.30
CA ILE A 174 -4.36 -13.72 7.21
C ILE A 174 -3.67 -14.51 6.09
N TYR A 175 -3.07 -13.80 5.17
CA TYR A 175 -2.20 -14.35 4.15
C TYR A 175 -0.72 -14.10 4.50
N HIS A 176 0.16 -15.02 4.09
CA HIS A 176 1.60 -14.93 4.28
C HIS A 176 2.36 -15.65 3.14
N ASN A 177 3.69 -15.60 3.13
CA ASN A 177 4.51 -16.16 2.05
C ASN A 177 4.77 -17.68 2.13
N GLY A 178 4.22 -18.36 3.13
CA GLY A 178 4.45 -19.80 3.37
C GLY A 178 5.55 -20.09 4.38
N ILE A 179 6.49 -19.18 4.62
CA ILE A 179 7.53 -19.33 5.65
C ILE A 179 6.95 -18.94 7.01
N VAL A 180 6.93 -19.90 7.94
CA VAL A 180 6.55 -19.67 9.35
C VAL A 180 7.81 -19.75 10.21
N GLU A 181 8.39 -18.57 10.47
CA GLU A 181 9.69 -18.43 11.11
C GLU A 181 9.67 -18.85 12.59
N ALA A 182 10.61 -19.72 12.94
CA ALA A 182 10.91 -20.08 14.34
C ALA A 182 11.82 -19.02 14.98
N SER A 183 11.83 -18.96 16.31
CA SER A 183 12.87 -18.22 17.03
C SER A 183 14.23 -18.87 16.83
N GLY A 184 15.25 -18.07 16.49
CA GLY A 184 16.62 -18.53 16.27
C GLY A 184 17.30 -17.73 15.18
N SER A 185 18.62 -17.91 15.06
CA SER A 185 19.45 -17.23 14.08
C SER A 185 20.11 -18.18 13.07
N ASP A 186 19.75 -19.45 13.10
CA ASP A 186 20.20 -20.44 12.11
C ASP A 186 19.20 -20.58 10.96
N SER A 187 19.67 -21.11 9.81
CA SER A 187 18.83 -21.27 8.62
C SER A 187 17.61 -22.18 8.86
N GLY A 188 17.66 -23.06 9.85
CA GLY A 188 16.55 -23.91 10.25
C GLY A 188 15.37 -23.13 10.85
N SER A 189 15.55 -21.84 11.20
CA SER A 189 14.45 -20.98 11.63
C SER A 189 13.41 -20.78 10.54
N LEU A 190 13.78 -20.82 9.26
CA LEU A 190 12.86 -20.66 8.12
C LEU A 190 12.10 -21.94 7.75
N GLY A 191 12.60 -23.11 8.18
CA GLY A 191 12.10 -24.43 7.82
C GLY A 191 13.26 -25.39 7.61
N THR A 192 13.00 -26.56 7.00
CA THR A 192 14.05 -27.50 6.63
C THR A 192 14.76 -26.99 5.37
N ILE A 193 16.08 -26.94 5.42
CA ILE A 193 16.90 -26.60 4.27
C ILE A 193 17.41 -27.88 3.61
N ILE A 194 17.12 -28.05 2.34
CA ILE A 194 17.63 -29.16 1.51
C ILE A 194 18.50 -28.63 0.38
N GLU A 195 19.34 -29.48 -0.16
CA GLU A 195 20.15 -29.17 -1.34
C GLU A 195 19.70 -30.03 -2.51
N ALA A 196 19.41 -29.39 -3.64
CA ALA A 196 19.03 -30.05 -4.89
C ALA A 196 19.62 -29.28 -6.07
N GLY A 197 20.22 -29.99 -7.05
CA GLY A 197 20.80 -29.37 -8.23
C GLY A 197 21.89 -28.32 -7.94
N GLY A 198 22.61 -28.44 -6.84
CA GLY A 198 23.63 -27.46 -6.41
C GLY A 198 23.09 -26.17 -5.81
N ARG A 199 21.79 -26.11 -5.50
CA ARG A 199 21.12 -24.98 -4.84
C ARG A 199 20.46 -25.44 -3.54
N LYS A 200 20.36 -24.53 -2.58
CA LYS A 200 19.63 -24.74 -1.32
C LYS A 200 18.20 -24.23 -1.43
N TYR A 201 17.29 -24.92 -0.77
CA TYR A 201 15.86 -24.59 -0.76
C TYR A 201 15.28 -24.69 0.65
N VAL A 202 14.36 -23.78 0.94
CA VAL A 202 13.50 -23.87 2.12
C VAL A 202 12.31 -24.73 1.76
N THR A 203 12.07 -25.78 2.54
CA THR A 203 10.91 -26.67 2.45
C THR A 203 10.02 -26.51 3.70
N ASP A 204 9.04 -27.38 3.85
CA ASP A 204 8.05 -27.36 4.95
C ASP A 204 7.26 -26.03 4.97
N LEU A 205 6.87 -25.58 3.77
CA LEU A 205 6.04 -24.39 3.63
C LEU A 205 4.64 -24.62 4.21
N CYS A 206 4.13 -23.65 4.94
CA CYS A 206 2.81 -23.70 5.56
C CYS A 206 1.76 -23.12 4.61
N ASP A 207 1.16 -23.98 3.78
CA ASP A 207 0.29 -23.54 2.69
C ASP A 207 -1.17 -23.38 3.10
N THR A 208 -1.60 -24.16 4.05
CA THR A 208 -2.97 -24.19 4.55
C THR A 208 -3.03 -23.76 6.02
N PRO A 209 -4.20 -23.38 6.53
CA PRO A 209 -4.38 -23.11 7.95
C PRO A 209 -4.00 -24.30 8.84
N GLU A 210 -4.17 -25.53 8.33
CA GLU A 210 -3.79 -26.74 9.03
C GLU A 210 -2.26 -26.89 9.12
N ASP A 211 -1.53 -26.64 8.02
CA ASP A 211 -0.06 -26.69 8.02
C ASP A 211 0.53 -25.64 8.94
N TYR A 212 -0.03 -24.42 8.91
CA TYR A 212 0.36 -23.36 9.82
C TYR A 212 0.12 -23.76 11.28
N GLY A 213 -1.04 -24.34 11.58
CA GLY A 213 -1.39 -24.82 12.95
C GLY A 213 -0.42 -25.89 13.44
N LYS A 214 -0.15 -26.91 12.64
CA LYS A 214 0.82 -27.98 12.95
C LYS A 214 2.23 -27.41 13.21
N ARG A 215 2.69 -26.48 12.36
CA ARG A 215 3.99 -25.84 12.51
C ARG A 215 4.06 -25.01 13.79
N ALA A 216 3.05 -24.20 14.07
CA ALA A 216 2.98 -23.36 15.27
C ALA A 216 2.98 -24.20 16.56
N GLU A 217 2.23 -25.31 16.59
CA GLU A 217 2.18 -26.23 17.72
C GLU A 217 3.53 -26.92 17.94
N SER A 218 4.12 -27.50 16.90
CA SER A 218 5.45 -28.12 16.96
C SER A 218 6.52 -27.14 17.47
N LEU A 219 6.52 -25.89 16.99
CA LEU A 219 7.46 -24.88 17.47
C LEU A 219 7.22 -24.48 18.93
N LYS A 220 5.97 -24.50 19.39
CA LYS A 220 5.61 -24.25 20.80
C LYS A 220 6.12 -25.34 21.69
N GLU A 221 5.96 -26.63 21.32
CA GLU A 221 6.44 -27.77 22.07
C GLU A 221 7.95 -27.71 22.33
N ILE A 222 8.72 -27.32 21.31
CA ILE A 222 10.19 -27.19 21.42
C ILE A 222 10.64 -25.79 21.91
N LYS A 223 9.70 -24.95 22.36
CA LYS A 223 9.94 -23.56 22.83
C LYS A 223 10.66 -22.66 21.82
N LYS A 224 10.39 -22.84 20.53
CA LYS A 224 10.91 -22.03 19.41
C LYS A 224 9.83 -21.17 18.73
N ASN A 225 8.66 -21.00 19.36
CA ASN A 225 7.62 -20.09 18.86
C ASN A 225 8.08 -18.63 19.03
N GLY A 226 8.51 -18.02 17.96
CA GLY A 226 9.02 -16.65 17.93
C GLY A 226 7.91 -15.57 17.96
N LEU A 227 8.35 -14.32 17.89
CA LEU A 227 7.46 -13.16 17.90
C LEU A 227 6.47 -13.19 16.74
N TYR A 228 6.88 -13.69 15.56
CA TYR A 228 6.03 -13.83 14.38
C TYR A 228 4.78 -14.66 14.67
N ILE A 229 4.97 -15.90 15.09
CA ILE A 229 3.87 -16.82 15.43
C ILE A 229 3.01 -16.24 16.56
N ASN A 230 3.64 -15.72 17.60
CA ASN A 230 2.94 -15.13 18.74
C ASN A 230 2.09 -13.92 18.34
N THR A 231 2.52 -13.15 17.36
CA THR A 231 1.74 -12.02 16.85
C THR A 231 0.56 -12.50 16.02
N LEU A 232 0.76 -13.41 15.07
CA LEU A 232 -0.34 -13.89 14.22
C LEU A 232 -1.38 -14.72 15.01
N ASN A 233 -1.00 -15.37 16.09
CA ASN A 233 -1.90 -16.13 16.94
C ASN A 233 -2.71 -15.30 17.95
N LYS A 234 -2.54 -13.96 17.97
CA LYS A 234 -3.41 -13.08 18.79
C LYS A 234 -4.85 -13.01 18.27
N VAL A 235 -5.09 -13.45 17.04
CA VAL A 235 -6.41 -13.48 16.42
C VAL A 235 -6.72 -14.86 15.86
N ASP A 236 -7.95 -15.30 16.10
CA ASP A 236 -8.48 -16.54 15.56
C ASP A 236 -9.00 -16.31 14.14
N ALA A 237 -8.07 -16.26 13.18
CA ALA A 237 -8.36 -16.14 11.76
C ALA A 237 -7.54 -17.19 10.99
N PRO A 238 -8.07 -17.78 9.90
CA PRO A 238 -7.32 -18.75 9.10
C PRO A 238 -6.07 -18.09 8.48
N LYS A 239 -4.93 -18.79 8.54
CA LYS A 239 -3.65 -18.38 7.99
C LYS A 239 -3.34 -19.24 6.77
N GLN A 240 -3.07 -18.62 5.63
CA GLN A 240 -2.86 -19.31 4.34
C GLN A 240 -1.73 -18.65 3.55
N SER A 241 -0.91 -19.47 2.88
CA SER A 241 0.14 -18.92 2.03
C SER A 241 -0.39 -18.36 0.71
N LEU A 242 0.38 -17.43 0.16
CA LEU A 242 0.24 -16.91 -1.20
C LEU A 242 1.55 -17.11 -1.96
N ARG A 243 1.43 -17.54 -3.21
CA ARG A 243 2.55 -17.70 -4.14
C ARG A 243 2.10 -17.41 -5.57
N GLU A 244 3.04 -17.22 -6.45
CA GLU A 244 2.78 -17.22 -7.90
C GLU A 244 1.95 -18.47 -8.27
N GLY A 245 0.93 -18.29 -9.12
CA GLY A 245 -0.05 -19.33 -9.42
C GLY A 245 -1.22 -19.45 -8.43
N SER A 246 -1.20 -18.74 -7.29
CA SER A 246 -2.38 -18.64 -6.42
C SER A 246 -3.52 -17.92 -7.15
N ALA A 247 -4.76 -18.29 -6.82
CA ALA A 247 -5.92 -17.51 -7.26
C ALA A 247 -5.81 -16.06 -6.77
N PRO A 248 -6.33 -15.07 -7.51
CA PRO A 248 -6.40 -13.70 -7.05
C PRO A 248 -7.05 -13.62 -5.67
N ILE A 249 -6.50 -12.80 -4.78
CA ILE A 249 -7.08 -12.61 -3.44
C ILE A 249 -8.35 -11.75 -3.49
N TYR A 250 -8.56 -11.06 -4.62
CA TYR A 250 -9.75 -10.30 -4.92
C TYR A 250 -9.93 -10.16 -6.43
N ASP A 251 -11.15 -10.34 -6.93
CA ASP A 251 -11.53 -10.15 -8.33
C ASP A 251 -13.01 -9.78 -8.41
N ASN A 252 -13.30 -8.48 -8.35
CA ASN A 252 -14.65 -7.94 -8.43
C ASN A 252 -14.65 -6.45 -8.79
N GLY A 253 -15.72 -5.96 -9.40
CA GLY A 253 -15.95 -4.53 -9.62
C GLY A 253 -14.89 -3.83 -10.48
N GLY A 254 -14.22 -4.56 -11.38
CA GLY A 254 -13.13 -4.01 -12.22
C GLY A 254 -11.78 -3.91 -11.52
N LEU A 255 -11.70 -4.32 -10.24
CA LEU A 255 -10.45 -4.47 -9.50
C LEU A 255 -10.07 -5.94 -9.39
N LYS A 256 -8.82 -6.25 -9.70
CA LYS A 256 -8.20 -7.57 -9.49
C LYS A 256 -6.92 -7.40 -8.66
N ILE A 257 -6.72 -8.28 -7.67
CA ILE A 257 -5.48 -8.33 -6.87
C ILE A 257 -4.85 -9.69 -7.08
N GLU A 258 -3.80 -9.73 -7.89
CA GLU A 258 -3.07 -10.92 -8.30
C GLU A 258 -1.80 -11.10 -7.48
N VAL A 259 -1.37 -12.35 -7.36
CA VAL A 259 -0.13 -12.73 -6.65
C VAL A 259 0.94 -13.04 -7.67
N LEU A 260 2.01 -12.24 -7.71
CA LEU A 260 3.14 -12.42 -8.61
C LEU A 260 4.34 -13.12 -7.94
N GLY A 261 4.28 -13.33 -6.64
CA GLY A 261 5.34 -13.98 -5.87
C GLY A 261 4.96 -14.19 -4.40
N PRO A 262 5.77 -14.97 -3.68
CA PRO A 262 7.02 -15.60 -4.12
C PRO A 262 6.79 -16.70 -5.16
N VAL A 263 7.85 -17.00 -5.93
CA VAL A 263 7.86 -18.10 -6.91
C VAL A 263 8.50 -19.33 -6.27
N ALA A 264 7.77 -20.44 -6.24
CA ALA A 264 8.27 -21.73 -5.74
C ALA A 264 8.75 -22.63 -6.90
N GLU A 265 9.69 -23.51 -6.60
CA GLU A 265 10.13 -24.60 -7.48
C GLU A 265 9.62 -25.93 -6.93
N LYS A 266 9.42 -26.91 -7.81
CA LYS A 266 9.08 -28.28 -7.41
C LYS A 266 10.33 -29.08 -7.16
N ILE A 267 10.59 -29.44 -5.90
CA ILE A 267 11.68 -30.32 -5.49
C ILE A 267 11.06 -31.59 -4.88
N ASP A 268 11.36 -32.72 -5.48
CA ASP A 268 10.76 -34.02 -5.11
C ASP A 268 9.22 -33.97 -5.02
N GLY A 269 8.61 -33.22 -5.95
CA GLY A 269 7.15 -33.08 -6.05
C GLY A 269 6.51 -32.11 -5.05
N LYS A 270 7.29 -31.50 -4.15
CA LYS A 270 6.82 -30.49 -3.18
C LYS A 270 7.28 -29.10 -3.56
N ASP A 271 6.51 -28.09 -3.17
CA ASP A 271 6.91 -26.70 -3.31
C ASP A 271 8.06 -26.37 -2.36
N ALA A 272 9.06 -25.68 -2.89
CA ALA A 272 10.22 -25.24 -2.14
C ALA A 272 10.63 -23.83 -2.63
N LEU A 273 11.16 -23.03 -1.72
CA LEU A 273 11.60 -21.66 -2.03
C LEU A 273 13.14 -21.62 -2.06
N PRO A 274 13.77 -21.06 -3.11
CA PRO A 274 15.21 -20.92 -3.17
C PRO A 274 15.79 -20.20 -1.96
N TYR A 275 16.91 -20.71 -1.42
CA TYR A 275 17.63 -20.06 -0.33
C TYR A 275 18.63 -19.05 -0.91
N PHE A 276 18.45 -17.77 -0.62
CA PHE A 276 19.22 -16.67 -1.21
C PHE A 276 20.56 -16.36 -0.51
N GLY A 277 21.06 -17.27 0.34
CA GLY A 277 22.41 -17.19 0.92
C GLY A 277 22.43 -16.80 2.39
N SER A 278 21.46 -16.03 2.87
CA SER A 278 21.25 -15.73 4.29
C SER A 278 19.75 -15.80 4.65
N ILE A 279 19.47 -15.81 5.96
CA ILE A 279 18.09 -15.82 6.47
C ILE A 279 17.37 -14.55 6.04
N GLY A 280 17.98 -13.38 6.25
CA GLY A 280 17.39 -12.09 5.90
C GLY A 280 17.14 -11.96 4.41
N GLU A 281 18.13 -12.24 3.57
CA GLU A 281 17.96 -12.21 2.11
C GLU A 281 16.86 -13.18 1.63
N THR A 282 16.73 -14.33 2.28
CA THR A 282 15.71 -15.33 1.90
C THR A 282 14.32 -14.87 2.34
N LYS A 283 14.16 -14.33 3.54
CA LYS A 283 12.87 -13.78 4.01
C LYS A 283 12.38 -12.65 3.11
N ASN A 284 13.22 -11.63 2.93
CA ASN A 284 12.93 -10.46 2.11
C ASN A 284 12.64 -10.87 0.67
N GLY A 285 13.51 -11.71 0.11
CA GLY A 285 13.40 -12.15 -1.27
C GLY A 285 12.15 -12.98 -1.59
N HIS A 286 11.51 -13.56 -0.59
CA HIS A 286 10.24 -14.27 -0.72
C HIS A 286 9.05 -13.47 -0.17
N SER A 287 9.10 -12.15 -0.23
CA SER A 287 7.94 -11.31 0.03
C SER A 287 6.75 -11.69 -0.86
N VAL A 288 5.54 -11.64 -0.30
CA VAL A 288 4.32 -11.70 -1.11
C VAL A 288 4.27 -10.47 -2.02
N ILE A 289 4.21 -10.71 -3.32
CA ILE A 289 4.15 -9.66 -4.33
C ILE A 289 2.73 -9.59 -4.86
N LEU A 290 2.10 -8.42 -4.70
CA LEU A 290 0.73 -8.18 -5.16
C LEU A 290 0.72 -7.17 -6.31
N LYS A 291 -0.05 -7.49 -7.36
CA LYS A 291 -0.38 -6.57 -8.44
C LYS A 291 -1.87 -6.27 -8.41
N LEU A 292 -2.18 -5.01 -8.19
CA LEU A 292 -3.55 -4.50 -8.25
C LEU A 292 -3.79 -3.96 -9.66
N THR A 293 -4.86 -4.41 -10.30
CA THR A 293 -5.31 -3.89 -11.59
C THR A 293 -6.72 -3.34 -11.42
N MET A 294 -6.90 -2.02 -11.57
CA MET A 294 -8.19 -1.34 -11.57
C MET A 294 -8.43 -0.75 -12.95
N GLY A 295 -9.30 -1.39 -13.75
CA GLY A 295 -9.45 -1.02 -15.15
C GLY A 295 -8.12 -1.05 -15.89
N LYS A 296 -7.63 0.11 -16.34
CA LYS A 296 -6.31 0.24 -17.01
C LYS A 296 -5.16 0.53 -16.04
N LEU A 297 -5.44 0.96 -14.81
CA LEU A 297 -4.41 1.29 -13.82
C LEU A 297 -3.84 0.02 -13.17
N ARG A 298 -2.52 -0.03 -13.07
CA ARG A 298 -1.78 -1.13 -12.42
C ARG A 298 -0.91 -0.59 -11.29
N LEU A 299 -0.91 -1.28 -10.15
CA LEU A 299 -0.11 -0.91 -8.97
C LEU A 299 0.60 -2.16 -8.42
N LEU A 300 1.89 -2.03 -8.08
CA LEU A 300 2.71 -3.11 -7.50
C LEU A 300 3.01 -2.85 -6.03
N LEU A 301 2.82 -3.88 -5.20
CA LEU A 301 3.31 -3.98 -3.83
C LEU A 301 4.30 -5.14 -3.76
N GLY A 302 5.60 -4.83 -3.70
CA GLY A 302 6.67 -5.83 -3.84
C GLY A 302 7.30 -6.27 -2.51
N GLY A 303 6.83 -5.75 -1.36
CA GLY A 303 7.48 -6.01 -0.06
C GLY A 303 8.95 -5.60 -0.08
N ASP A 304 9.82 -6.47 0.42
CA ASP A 304 11.25 -6.21 0.55
C ASP A 304 12.13 -7.06 -0.38
N LEU A 305 11.69 -7.19 -1.65
CA LEU A 305 12.52 -7.81 -2.66
C LEU A 305 13.92 -7.20 -2.67
N ASN A 306 14.91 -8.05 -2.87
CA ASN A 306 16.32 -7.71 -2.96
C ASN A 306 16.90 -8.15 -4.32
N THR A 307 18.09 -7.73 -4.64
CA THR A 307 18.76 -8.01 -5.92
C THR A 307 18.68 -9.50 -6.35
N LYS A 308 18.86 -10.41 -5.40
CA LYS A 308 18.87 -11.88 -5.73
C LYS A 308 17.47 -12.36 -6.13
N SER A 309 16.46 -11.95 -5.41
CA SER A 309 15.06 -12.29 -5.70
C SER A 309 14.55 -11.58 -6.94
N GLU A 310 14.96 -10.35 -7.18
CA GLU A 310 14.61 -9.60 -8.37
C GLU A 310 15.16 -10.27 -9.64
N TYR A 311 16.42 -10.71 -9.64
CA TYR A 311 16.98 -11.51 -10.74
C TYR A 311 16.27 -12.86 -10.89
N TYR A 312 15.91 -13.49 -9.79
CA TYR A 312 15.15 -14.75 -9.83
C TYR A 312 13.77 -14.56 -10.49
N LEU A 313 13.07 -13.48 -10.14
CA LEU A 313 11.79 -13.12 -10.76
C LEU A 313 11.94 -12.78 -12.25
N LEU A 314 12.96 -12.00 -12.59
CA LEU A 314 13.25 -11.67 -13.99
C LEU A 314 13.53 -12.93 -14.81
N GLN A 315 14.32 -13.87 -14.28
CA GLN A 315 14.56 -15.15 -14.93
C GLN A 315 13.28 -15.98 -15.07
N HIS A 316 12.45 -16.03 -14.01
CA HIS A 316 11.18 -16.75 -14.04
C HIS A 316 10.25 -16.22 -15.15
N TYR A 317 10.03 -14.92 -15.18
CA TYR A 317 9.09 -14.30 -16.12
C TYR A 317 9.64 -14.14 -17.54
N SER A 318 10.94 -14.02 -17.72
CA SER A 318 11.56 -13.93 -19.04
C SER A 318 11.99 -15.28 -19.63
N GLY A 319 12.33 -16.24 -18.78
CA GLY A 319 12.99 -17.48 -19.17
C GLY A 319 14.46 -17.28 -19.58
N ILE A 320 15.09 -16.14 -19.22
CA ILE A 320 16.47 -15.77 -19.60
C ILE A 320 17.27 -15.53 -18.32
N ASP A 321 18.52 -16.02 -18.26
CA ASP A 321 19.41 -15.81 -17.10
C ASP A 321 19.93 -14.37 -17.05
N VAL A 322 19.13 -13.46 -16.55
CA VAL A 322 19.48 -12.03 -16.41
C VAL A 322 20.70 -11.84 -15.53
N LYS A 323 20.81 -12.60 -14.44
CA LYS A 323 21.95 -12.51 -13.52
C LYS A 323 23.27 -12.86 -14.20
N GLY A 324 23.29 -13.92 -14.98
CA GLY A 324 24.46 -14.34 -15.75
C GLY A 324 24.86 -13.29 -16.79
N ILE A 325 23.88 -12.73 -17.51
CA ILE A 325 24.12 -11.68 -18.49
C ILE A 325 24.73 -10.44 -17.83
N VAL A 326 24.17 -9.96 -16.73
CA VAL A 326 24.67 -8.78 -16.01
C VAL A 326 26.11 -9.02 -15.52
N ALA A 327 26.37 -10.19 -14.93
CA ALA A 327 27.70 -10.54 -14.46
C ALA A 327 28.74 -10.60 -15.61
N GLU A 328 28.35 -11.07 -16.80
CA GLU A 328 29.23 -11.08 -17.98
C GLU A 328 29.46 -9.65 -18.50
N LEU A 329 28.41 -8.78 -18.51
CA LEU A 329 28.54 -7.37 -18.91
C LEU A 329 29.50 -6.55 -18.03
N GLU A 330 29.65 -6.91 -16.77
CA GLU A 330 30.61 -6.30 -15.85
C GLU A 330 32.08 -6.71 -16.12
N SER A 331 32.31 -7.73 -16.94
CA SER A 331 33.64 -8.21 -17.26
C SER A 331 34.45 -7.20 -18.07
N LYS A 332 35.65 -6.90 -17.63
CA LYS A 332 36.59 -5.99 -18.33
C LYS A 332 37.19 -6.62 -19.62
N LYS A 333 36.99 -7.88 -19.85
CA LYS A 333 37.55 -8.61 -21.02
C LYS A 333 36.55 -8.81 -22.16
N LEU A 334 35.42 -8.16 -22.14
CA LEU A 334 34.35 -8.32 -23.12
C LEU A 334 34.70 -7.57 -24.42
N THR A 335 34.49 -8.25 -25.58
CA THR A 335 34.56 -7.56 -26.88
C THR A 335 33.33 -6.70 -27.10
N ASP A 336 33.43 -5.70 -27.99
CA ASP A 336 32.30 -4.80 -28.28
C ASP A 336 31.14 -5.56 -28.94
N GLU A 337 31.42 -6.57 -29.77
CA GLU A 337 30.41 -7.44 -30.38
C GLU A 337 29.64 -8.22 -29.30
N ARG A 338 30.38 -8.88 -28.40
CA ARG A 338 29.76 -9.70 -27.36
C ARG A 338 28.96 -8.81 -26.38
N ARG A 339 29.46 -7.61 -26.07
CA ARG A 339 28.73 -6.65 -25.27
C ARG A 339 27.38 -6.28 -25.89
N LYS A 340 27.34 -5.98 -27.19
CA LYS A 340 26.11 -5.68 -27.92
C LYS A 340 25.12 -6.83 -27.94
N GLU A 341 25.61 -8.08 -28.10
CA GLU A 341 24.75 -9.26 -28.00
C GLU A 341 24.10 -9.39 -26.64
N LEU A 342 24.88 -9.26 -25.56
CA LEU A 342 24.39 -9.36 -24.19
C LEU A 342 23.41 -8.23 -23.85
N GLU A 343 23.70 -7.01 -24.27
CA GLU A 343 22.78 -5.86 -24.10
C GLU A 343 21.45 -6.10 -24.81
N ALA A 344 21.47 -6.66 -26.02
CA ALA A 344 20.26 -7.01 -26.76
C ALA A 344 19.48 -8.16 -26.09
N GLU A 345 20.17 -9.16 -25.56
CA GLU A 345 19.56 -10.27 -24.82
C GLU A 345 18.95 -9.78 -23.49
N LEU A 346 19.65 -8.91 -22.78
CA LEU A 346 19.16 -8.28 -21.56
C LEU A 346 17.89 -7.46 -21.83
N GLU A 347 17.89 -6.64 -22.88
CA GLU A 347 16.69 -5.87 -23.25
C GLU A 347 15.51 -6.77 -23.59
N LYS A 348 15.75 -7.86 -24.32
CA LYS A 348 14.73 -8.87 -24.62
C LYS A 348 14.16 -9.49 -23.34
N ALA A 349 15.00 -9.79 -22.34
CA ALA A 349 14.56 -10.31 -21.05
C ALA A 349 13.69 -9.32 -20.31
N ILE A 350 14.10 -8.05 -20.24
CA ILE A 350 13.35 -6.97 -19.57
C ILE A 350 11.98 -6.77 -20.23
N VAL A 351 11.94 -6.66 -21.57
CA VAL A 351 10.68 -6.49 -22.32
C VAL A 351 9.73 -7.66 -22.08
N LYS A 352 10.26 -8.89 -22.03
CA LYS A 352 9.46 -10.09 -21.78
C LYS A 352 8.91 -10.12 -20.34
N ALA A 353 9.74 -9.78 -19.34
CA ALA A 353 9.30 -9.69 -17.95
C ALA A 353 8.30 -8.56 -17.73
N ARG A 354 8.38 -7.49 -18.49
CA ARG A 354 7.47 -6.33 -18.46
C ARG A 354 6.01 -6.73 -18.67
N SER A 355 5.72 -7.74 -19.49
CA SER A 355 4.34 -8.22 -19.70
C SER A 355 3.64 -8.68 -18.40
N PHE A 356 4.40 -9.04 -17.38
CA PHE A 356 3.91 -9.45 -16.07
C PHE A 356 4.10 -8.35 -15.01
N LEU A 357 5.29 -7.73 -14.99
CA LEU A 357 5.74 -6.87 -13.88
C LEU A 357 5.41 -5.39 -14.08
N GLU A 358 5.13 -4.94 -15.31
CA GLU A 358 4.89 -3.51 -15.58
C GLU A 358 3.66 -2.99 -14.86
N VAL A 359 3.84 -1.81 -14.26
CA VAL A 359 2.79 -1.08 -13.54
C VAL A 359 2.90 0.43 -13.75
N ASP A 360 1.86 1.15 -13.34
CA ASP A 360 1.83 2.61 -13.42
C ASP A 360 2.31 3.24 -12.12
N ILE A 361 2.00 2.60 -10.98
CA ILE A 361 2.43 3.01 -9.65
C ILE A 361 3.13 1.82 -8.99
N ALA A 362 4.33 2.01 -8.47
CA ALA A 362 5.04 0.98 -7.71
C ALA A 362 5.31 1.43 -6.27
N LYS A 363 5.12 0.55 -5.30
CA LYS A 363 5.80 0.68 -4.01
C LYS A 363 7.26 0.26 -4.23
N SER A 364 8.21 1.12 -3.85
CA SER A 364 9.63 0.77 -3.88
C SER A 364 9.89 -0.43 -2.98
N CYS A 365 10.57 -1.45 -3.50
CA CYS A 365 10.96 -2.60 -2.69
C CYS A 365 11.96 -2.19 -1.61
N HIS A 366 11.94 -2.92 -0.48
CA HIS A 366 12.90 -2.79 0.61
C HIS A 366 13.15 -1.33 1.04
N HIS A 367 12.05 -0.56 1.22
CA HIS A 367 12.05 0.83 1.71
C HIS A 367 12.96 1.79 0.92
N GLY A 368 13.32 1.44 -0.31
CA GLY A 368 14.32 2.19 -1.09
C GLY A 368 15.76 1.89 -0.69
N SER A 369 16.05 0.66 -0.25
CA SER A 369 17.40 0.12 -0.03
C SER A 369 18.27 0.21 -1.29
N ALA A 370 19.57 0.19 -1.16
CA ALA A 370 20.51 0.02 -2.26
C ALA A 370 20.61 -1.44 -2.76
N ASP A 371 19.98 -2.39 -2.10
CA ASP A 371 19.91 -3.80 -2.50
C ASP A 371 18.75 -4.04 -3.48
N PHE A 372 18.91 -3.58 -4.70
CA PHE A 372 17.96 -3.69 -5.82
C PHE A 372 18.68 -3.89 -7.14
N SER A 373 17.97 -4.36 -8.18
CA SER A 373 18.48 -4.42 -9.55
C SER A 373 17.86 -3.35 -10.45
N THR A 374 18.70 -2.72 -11.26
CA THR A 374 18.24 -1.77 -12.28
C THR A 374 17.31 -2.44 -13.30
N GLU A 375 17.58 -3.69 -13.62
CA GLU A 375 16.85 -4.50 -14.61
C GLU A 375 15.41 -4.77 -14.15
N PHE A 376 15.23 -5.06 -12.86
CA PHE A 376 13.89 -5.23 -12.27
C PHE A 376 13.10 -3.92 -12.31
N LEU A 377 13.71 -2.82 -11.89
CA LEU A 377 13.07 -1.50 -11.95
C LEU A 377 12.69 -1.13 -13.40
N ARG A 378 13.53 -1.45 -14.39
CA ARG A 378 13.23 -1.26 -15.81
C ARG A 378 12.08 -2.14 -16.28
N ALA A 379 11.92 -3.34 -15.74
CA ALA A 379 10.78 -4.22 -16.04
C ALA A 379 9.48 -3.71 -15.38
N VAL A 380 9.56 -3.20 -14.16
CA VAL A 380 8.43 -2.58 -13.46
C VAL A 380 7.97 -1.28 -14.12
N ASN A 381 8.89 -0.47 -14.65
CA ASN A 381 8.65 0.70 -15.51
C ASN A 381 7.56 1.68 -15.00
N PRO A 382 7.57 2.13 -13.75
CA PRO A 382 6.48 2.91 -13.18
C PRO A 382 6.49 4.38 -13.65
N VAL A 383 5.32 5.03 -13.63
CA VAL A 383 5.19 6.51 -13.75
C VAL A 383 5.46 7.17 -12.40
N ALA A 384 5.04 6.52 -11.33
CA ALA A 384 5.20 7.00 -9.97
C ALA A 384 5.69 5.89 -9.04
N THR A 385 6.61 6.24 -8.15
CA THR A 385 7.12 5.33 -7.10
C THR A 385 6.82 5.90 -5.73
N ILE A 386 6.27 5.05 -4.85
CA ILE A 386 5.98 5.38 -3.46
C ILE A 386 6.97 4.60 -2.58
N ILE A 387 7.68 5.31 -1.73
CA ILE A 387 8.65 4.75 -0.80
C ILE A 387 8.04 4.79 0.59
N SER A 388 7.88 3.61 1.19
CA SER A 388 7.50 3.47 2.59
C SER A 388 8.77 3.47 3.42
N SER A 389 9.03 4.56 4.12
CA SER A 389 10.18 4.75 5.01
C SER A 389 9.77 5.65 6.17
N GLY A 390 10.54 5.63 7.25
CA GLY A 390 10.27 6.44 8.43
C GLY A 390 11.53 7.05 9.03
N ASP A 391 11.34 7.96 9.97
CA ASP A 391 12.42 8.58 10.74
C ASP A 391 13.15 7.56 11.61
N ASP A 392 14.38 7.92 11.94
CA ASP A 392 15.21 7.21 12.91
C ASP A 392 15.51 5.75 12.52
N GLU A 393 15.57 5.52 11.21
CA GLU A 393 15.82 4.24 10.60
C GLU A 393 17.35 4.06 10.44
N PRO A 394 17.93 2.98 11.02
CA PRO A 394 19.40 2.85 11.09
C PRO A 394 20.07 2.63 9.73
N TYR A 395 19.31 2.24 8.70
CA TYR A 395 19.83 1.94 7.37
C TYR A 395 19.83 3.13 6.41
N ALA A 396 19.31 4.29 6.85
CA ALA A 396 19.22 5.52 6.08
C ALA A 396 18.49 5.34 4.73
N HIS A 397 17.35 4.68 4.75
CA HIS A 397 16.45 4.57 3.60
C HIS A 397 15.57 5.83 3.45
N PRO A 398 15.23 6.27 2.21
CA PRO A 398 15.70 5.68 0.95
C PRO A 398 17.15 6.09 0.62
N ARG A 399 17.87 5.18 -0.01
CA ARG A 399 19.27 5.40 -0.42
C ARG A 399 19.33 6.32 -1.67
N PRO A 400 20.35 7.18 -1.77
CA PRO A 400 20.53 8.04 -2.95
C PRO A 400 20.63 7.27 -4.26
N ASP A 401 21.25 6.10 -4.25
CA ASP A 401 21.40 5.23 -5.42
C ASP A 401 20.03 4.79 -5.97
N THR A 402 19.14 4.40 -5.07
CA THR A 402 17.77 4.02 -5.40
C THR A 402 16.99 5.19 -5.96
N LEU A 403 17.05 6.35 -5.29
CA LEU A 403 16.37 7.56 -5.76
C LEU A 403 16.86 7.98 -7.15
N GLY A 404 18.19 7.95 -7.38
CA GLY A 404 18.78 8.28 -8.68
C GLY A 404 18.36 7.31 -9.78
N THR A 405 18.31 6.00 -9.46
CA THR A 405 17.91 4.95 -10.42
C THR A 405 16.41 5.02 -10.73
N ILE A 406 15.56 5.21 -9.74
CA ILE A 406 14.13 5.46 -9.95
C ILE A 406 13.94 6.69 -10.82
N GLY A 407 14.64 7.80 -10.50
CA GLY A 407 14.57 9.04 -11.27
C GLY A 407 14.93 8.87 -12.74
N LYS A 408 15.94 8.02 -13.03
CA LYS A 408 16.43 7.74 -14.39
C LYS A 408 15.50 6.82 -15.18
N HIS A 409 14.91 5.82 -14.53
CA HIS A 409 14.21 4.72 -15.21
C HIS A 409 12.69 4.75 -15.06
N SER A 410 12.13 5.75 -14.36
CA SER A 410 10.68 5.97 -14.36
C SER A 410 10.18 6.39 -15.73
N ARG A 411 9.00 5.92 -16.09
CA ARG A 411 8.32 6.26 -17.35
C ARG A 411 7.85 7.71 -17.34
N GLY A 412 7.94 8.35 -18.50
CA GLY A 412 7.46 9.71 -18.71
C GLY A 412 8.56 10.78 -18.58
N LYS A 413 8.16 12.05 -18.78
CA LYS A 413 9.11 13.19 -18.77
C LYS A 413 9.50 13.64 -17.36
N ARG A 414 8.71 13.27 -16.36
CA ARG A 414 8.91 13.68 -14.97
C ARG A 414 8.70 12.47 -14.06
N SER A 415 9.75 12.06 -13.39
CA SER A 415 9.68 11.03 -12.36
C SER A 415 8.91 11.54 -11.15
N LEU A 416 7.91 10.80 -10.72
CA LEU A 416 7.16 11.07 -9.51
C LEU A 416 7.64 10.12 -8.40
N ILE A 417 8.26 10.69 -7.37
CA ILE A 417 8.77 9.94 -6.22
C ILE A 417 8.14 10.52 -4.96
N PHE A 418 7.50 9.67 -4.17
CA PHE A 418 6.85 10.03 -2.93
C PHE A 418 7.45 9.22 -1.79
N SER A 419 7.60 9.82 -0.61
CA SER A 419 8.03 9.14 0.61
C SER A 419 7.01 9.37 1.72
N THR A 420 6.65 8.31 2.45
CA THR A 420 5.74 8.41 3.60
C THR A 420 6.33 9.30 4.69
N GLU A 421 7.62 9.27 4.88
CA GLU A 421 8.33 10.12 5.84
C GLU A 421 8.18 11.62 5.53
N LEU A 422 8.28 12.01 4.25
CA LEU A 422 8.13 13.40 3.82
C LEU A 422 6.68 13.85 3.71
N ALA A 423 5.75 12.90 3.67
CA ALA A 423 4.31 13.17 3.56
C ALA A 423 3.67 13.58 4.90
N ARG A 424 4.45 13.95 5.90
CA ARG A 424 3.95 14.36 7.21
C ARG A 424 3.07 15.58 7.10
N SER A 425 1.79 15.37 7.33
CA SER A 425 0.88 16.47 7.57
C SER A 425 1.19 17.06 8.92
N GLY A 426 1.51 18.33 8.93
CA GLY A 426 2.00 19.14 10.03
C GLY A 426 1.47 18.90 11.41
N LYS A 427 2.00 19.67 12.31
CA LYS A 427 1.80 19.68 13.77
C LYS A 427 0.32 19.63 14.18
N GLU A 428 -0.27 18.43 14.22
CA GLU A 428 -1.44 18.22 15.02
C GLU A 428 -0.98 17.87 16.44
N PHE A 429 -0.86 18.90 17.28
CA PHE A 429 -0.61 18.73 18.70
C PHE A 429 -1.93 18.33 19.36
N VAL A 430 -1.95 17.22 20.05
CA VAL A 430 -2.93 16.97 21.09
C VAL A 430 -2.28 17.39 22.40
N GLU A 431 -2.96 18.25 23.13
CA GLU A 431 -2.63 18.50 24.51
C GLU A 431 -2.84 17.20 25.28
N VAL A 432 -1.77 16.49 25.54
CA VAL A 432 -1.81 15.31 26.38
C VAL A 432 -2.11 15.80 27.79
N ALA A 433 -3.11 15.16 28.38
CA ALA A 433 -3.60 15.43 29.72
C ALA A 433 -2.49 15.89 30.67
N LYS A 434 -2.73 16.98 31.37
CA LYS A 434 -1.88 17.60 32.37
C LYS A 434 -1.10 16.55 33.14
N LEU A 435 0.16 16.41 32.82
CA LEU A 435 1.08 15.72 33.69
C LEU A 435 1.15 16.48 35.01
N LYS A 436 1.16 15.76 36.11
CA LYS A 436 1.04 16.28 37.48
C LYS A 436 2.10 17.30 37.90
N ASP A 437 3.15 17.45 37.12
CA ASP A 437 4.22 18.38 37.39
C ASP A 437 4.40 19.30 36.18
N SER A 438 4.12 20.54 36.33
CA SER A 438 4.38 21.75 35.52
C SER A 438 5.05 21.68 34.13
N GLU A 439 5.43 20.52 33.63
CA GLU A 439 5.93 20.28 32.29
C GLU A 439 4.78 19.84 31.38
N LYS A 440 4.21 20.76 30.61
CA LYS A 440 3.32 20.46 29.51
C LYS A 440 4.14 19.72 28.44
N LYS A 441 4.14 18.41 28.45
CA LYS A 441 4.60 17.63 27.29
C LYS A 441 3.52 17.69 26.22
N LEU A 442 3.83 18.39 25.15
CA LEU A 442 3.09 18.31 23.90
C LEU A 442 3.48 16.96 23.25
N GLU A 443 2.61 15.96 23.34
CA GLU A 443 2.74 14.79 22.49
C GLU A 443 2.20 15.13 21.11
N ARG A 444 3.00 14.84 20.12
CA ARG A 444 2.57 14.89 18.73
C ARG A 444 1.64 13.72 18.47
N VAL A 445 0.35 13.95 18.50
CA VAL A 445 -0.61 12.99 17.94
C VAL A 445 -0.73 13.29 16.45
N VAL A 446 -0.06 12.50 15.68
CA VAL A 446 -0.19 12.53 14.23
C VAL A 446 -1.56 11.94 13.90
N THR A 447 -2.53 12.76 13.56
CA THR A 447 -3.86 12.31 13.15
C THR A 447 -3.93 11.98 11.68
N VAL A 448 -2.91 12.33 10.91
CA VAL A 448 -2.75 11.94 9.50
C VAL A 448 -1.28 11.59 9.30
N TYR A 449 -0.93 10.41 9.68
CA TYR A 449 0.40 9.84 9.55
C TYR A 449 0.84 9.93 8.11
N GLY A 450 1.81 10.70 7.75
CA GLY A 450 2.52 10.76 6.48
C GLY A 450 1.87 10.03 5.30
N MET A 451 0.54 9.98 5.26
CA MET A 451 -0.23 9.13 4.39
C MET A 451 -0.22 9.63 2.96
N ILE A 452 0.22 8.78 2.06
CA ILE A 452 0.07 8.99 0.62
C ILE A 452 -1.18 8.24 0.17
N ASN A 453 -2.12 8.98 -0.41
CA ASN A 453 -3.38 8.42 -0.90
C ASN A 453 -3.31 8.22 -2.40
N VAL A 454 -3.58 7.02 -2.87
CA VAL A 454 -3.89 6.74 -4.27
C VAL A 454 -5.40 6.50 -4.38
N ARG A 455 -6.04 7.18 -5.34
CA ARG A 455 -7.45 6.99 -5.68
C ARG A 455 -7.56 6.78 -7.18
N ALA A 456 -8.31 5.77 -7.61
CA ALA A 456 -8.41 5.45 -9.03
C ALA A 456 -9.78 4.86 -9.40
N ASP A 457 -10.27 5.22 -10.59
CA ASP A 457 -11.48 4.61 -11.20
C ASP A 457 -11.16 3.69 -12.38
N GLY A 458 -9.86 3.55 -12.71
CA GLY A 458 -9.39 2.71 -13.81
C GLY A 458 -8.93 3.48 -15.04
N GLU A 459 -9.32 4.73 -15.21
CA GLU A 459 -8.87 5.63 -16.29
C GLU A 459 -8.21 6.89 -15.76
N LYS A 460 -8.57 7.27 -14.54
CA LYS A 460 -8.02 8.43 -13.83
C LYS A 460 -7.55 8.01 -12.45
N ALA A 461 -6.43 8.56 -12.04
CA ALA A 461 -5.91 8.37 -10.71
C ALA A 461 -5.36 9.68 -10.15
N ILE A 462 -5.38 9.81 -8.83
CA ILE A 462 -4.63 10.82 -8.10
C ILE A 462 -3.66 10.15 -7.15
N ILE A 463 -2.52 10.79 -6.95
CA ILE A 463 -1.64 10.55 -5.81
C ILE A 463 -1.66 11.84 -4.99
N ALA A 464 -2.13 11.75 -3.75
CA ALA A 464 -2.39 12.93 -2.94
C ALA A 464 -1.71 12.85 -1.57
N GLN A 465 -1.04 13.92 -1.19
CA GLN A 465 -0.46 14.14 0.14
C GLN A 465 -1.13 15.32 0.81
N LYS A 466 -1.35 15.24 2.11
CA LYS A 466 -1.93 16.37 2.85
C LYS A 466 -0.85 17.41 3.13
N LEU A 467 -1.12 18.67 2.81
CA LEU A 467 -0.24 19.78 3.13
C LEU A 467 -0.23 20.07 4.64
N GLU A 468 0.92 20.45 5.18
CA GLU A 468 1.06 20.90 6.57
C GLU A 468 0.20 22.13 6.89
N LYS A 469 0.06 23.03 5.93
CA LYS A 469 -0.75 24.26 6.04
C LYS A 469 -1.61 24.39 4.81
N VAL A 470 -2.80 24.95 5.02
CA VAL A 470 -3.68 25.32 3.92
C VAL A 470 -3.01 26.43 3.10
N VAL A 471 -2.83 26.21 1.81
CA VAL A 471 -2.30 27.19 0.87
C VAL A 471 -3.48 27.66 0.00
N GLY A 472 -3.87 28.93 0.17
CA GLY A 472 -5.06 29.45 -0.49
C GLY A 472 -6.33 28.73 -0.03
N LYS A 473 -6.90 27.89 -0.91
CA LYS A 473 -8.08 27.05 -0.64
C LYS A 473 -7.80 25.56 -0.87
N THR A 474 -6.54 25.16 -0.75
CA THR A 474 -6.16 23.75 -0.86
C THR A 474 -5.39 23.29 0.36
N ASN A 475 -5.65 22.09 0.79
CA ASN A 475 -4.96 21.39 1.90
C ASN A 475 -4.40 20.04 1.45
N TRP A 476 -4.33 19.83 0.13
CA TRP A 476 -3.75 18.65 -0.49
C TRP A 476 -2.77 19.05 -1.59
N ASP A 477 -1.68 18.34 -1.69
CA ASP A 477 -0.85 18.28 -2.90
C ASP A 477 -1.33 17.09 -3.72
N ILE A 478 -1.86 17.37 -4.91
CA ILE A 478 -2.55 16.38 -5.75
C ILE A 478 -1.81 16.27 -7.08
N HIS A 479 -1.31 15.08 -7.36
CA HIS A 479 -0.71 14.71 -8.64
C HIS A 479 -1.70 13.84 -9.42
N LYS A 480 -2.00 14.27 -10.66
CA LYS A 480 -2.99 13.61 -11.51
C LYS A 480 -2.33 12.66 -12.49
N LEU A 481 -2.83 11.46 -12.59
CA LEU A 481 -2.49 10.50 -13.63
C LEU A 481 -3.75 10.21 -14.45
N GLU A 482 -3.63 10.27 -15.77
CA GLU A 482 -4.75 9.98 -16.67
C GLU A 482 -4.28 9.04 -17.77
N TRP A 483 -5.18 8.14 -18.17
CA TRP A 483 -4.94 7.24 -19.29
C TRP A 483 -4.85 8.03 -20.59
N ASN A 484 -3.82 7.76 -21.37
CA ASN A 484 -3.62 8.33 -22.69
C ASN A 484 -3.85 7.25 -23.76
N ASP A 485 -4.94 7.40 -24.52
CA ASP A 485 -5.33 6.42 -25.56
C ASP A 485 -4.33 6.32 -26.72
N GLU A 486 -3.63 7.41 -27.06
CA GLU A 486 -2.64 7.39 -28.15
C GLU A 486 -1.39 6.60 -27.76
N LYS A 487 -0.97 6.72 -26.49
CA LYS A 487 0.23 6.06 -25.97
C LYS A 487 -0.05 4.71 -25.32
N GLN A 488 -1.31 4.39 -25.05
CA GLN A 488 -1.74 3.20 -24.31
C GLN A 488 -1.05 3.09 -22.93
N GLU A 489 -0.93 4.21 -22.22
CA GLU A 489 -0.27 4.29 -20.92
C GLU A 489 -0.86 5.41 -20.05
N PHE A 490 -0.69 5.30 -18.73
CA PHE A 490 -0.93 6.42 -17.82
C PHE A 490 0.16 7.48 -17.96
N VAL A 491 -0.25 8.74 -17.98
CA VAL A 491 0.65 9.90 -18.03
C VAL A 491 0.35 10.85 -16.88
N TYR A 492 1.40 11.52 -16.41
CA TYR A 492 1.25 12.61 -15.45
C TYR A 492 0.67 13.83 -16.15
N VAL A 493 -0.42 14.37 -15.60
CA VAL A 493 -1.10 15.59 -16.08
C VAL A 493 -0.76 16.74 -15.15
N GLN A 494 -0.03 17.70 -15.69
CA GLN A 494 0.31 18.92 -14.97
C GLN A 494 -0.97 19.73 -14.72
N GLY A 495 -1.21 20.12 -13.44
CA GLY A 495 -2.38 20.88 -13.02
C GLY A 495 -2.29 22.37 -13.36
#